data_e918252b6b0b0ec80408be87f11970de
#
_entry.id   e918252b6b0b0ec80408be87f11970de
#
_cell.length_a   1.000
_cell.length_b   1.000
_cell.length_c   1.000
_cell.angle_alpha   90.00
_cell.angle_beta   90.00
_cell.angle_gamma   90.00
#
_symmetry.space_group_name_H-M   'P 1'
#
loop_
_entity.id
_entity.type
_entity.pdbx_description
1 polymer ?
#
loop_
_entity_poly.entity_id
_entity_poly.type
_entity_poly.pdbx_seq_one_letter_code
_entity_poly.pdbx_strand_id
1 'polypeptide(L)'
;MQVVRFKDAQPYVAPKHFDMTCVRLQGMEASDVETCWVGFSTFEPGGGAEMDATPIEKIYVVLSGAVTVITEAESVTLGPKDSCVIAPNEARSVTNNSDSPATMLVI
;
A
#
# COMPACT_ATOMS: atom_id res chain seq x y z
N MET A 1 -19.59 0.88 16.32
CA MET A 1 -18.63 1.62 15.47
C MET A 1 -17.26 1.58 16.13
N GLN A 2 -16.22 1.26 15.38
CA GLN A 2 -14.84 1.31 15.86
C GLN A 2 -14.09 2.40 15.14
N VAL A 3 -13.35 3.23 15.87
CA VAL A 3 -12.61 4.37 15.32
C VAL A 3 -11.12 4.18 15.61
N VAL A 4 -10.31 4.29 14.57
CA VAL A 4 -8.85 4.34 14.70
C VAL A 4 -8.39 5.72 14.27
N ARG A 5 -7.84 6.49 15.21
CA ARG A 5 -7.24 7.77 14.89
C ARG A 5 -5.87 7.53 14.25
N PHE A 6 -5.55 8.26 13.21
CA PHE A 6 -4.27 8.06 12.50
C PHE A 6 -3.07 8.13 13.44
N LYS A 7 -3.08 9.08 14.37
CA LYS A 7 -2.00 9.23 15.35
C LYS A 7 -1.79 8.00 16.25
N ASP A 8 -2.83 7.16 16.39
CA ASP A 8 -2.81 5.96 17.24
C ASP A 8 -2.69 4.67 16.41
N ALA A 9 -2.67 4.77 15.07
CA ALA A 9 -2.59 3.62 14.21
C ALA A 9 -1.25 2.89 14.39
N GLN A 10 -1.31 1.57 14.53
CA GLN A 10 -0.13 0.77 14.84
C GLN A 10 0.67 0.48 13.56
N PRO A 11 2.00 0.66 13.63
CA PRO A 11 2.85 0.28 12.51
C PRO A 11 2.91 -1.24 12.37
N TYR A 12 3.10 -1.69 11.14
CA TYR A 12 3.41 -3.08 10.85
C TYR A 12 4.52 -3.15 9.79
N VAL A 13 5.23 -4.27 9.79
CA VAL A 13 6.32 -4.52 8.83
C VAL A 13 5.85 -5.56 7.83
N ALA A 14 5.96 -5.23 6.55
CA ALA A 14 5.66 -6.16 5.47
C ALA A 14 6.98 -6.64 4.83
N PRO A 15 7.06 -7.90 4.38
CA PRO A 15 8.26 -8.43 3.75
C PRO A 15 8.66 -7.64 2.50
N LYS A 16 9.96 -7.54 2.23
CA LYS A 16 10.51 -6.93 1.01
C LYS A 16 10.15 -5.45 0.82
N HIS A 17 9.77 -4.76 1.89
CA HIS A 17 9.53 -3.33 1.88
C HIS A 17 10.80 -2.59 2.30
N PHE A 18 11.05 -1.44 1.69
CA PHE A 18 12.23 -0.61 1.97
C PHE A 18 11.89 0.89 1.84
N ASP A 19 12.48 1.70 2.71
CA ASP A 19 12.29 3.17 2.75
C ASP A 19 10.82 3.58 2.70
N MET A 20 9.99 2.87 3.45
CA MET A 20 8.57 3.15 3.58
C MET A 20 8.07 2.69 4.94
N THR A 21 6.96 3.23 5.36
CA THR A 21 6.29 2.85 6.60
C THR A 21 4.84 2.47 6.31
N CYS A 22 4.31 1.56 7.11
CA CYS A 22 2.93 1.11 7.01
C CYS A 22 2.27 1.16 8.39
N VAL A 23 1.05 1.67 8.44
CA VAL A 23 0.22 1.60 9.65
C VAL A 23 -1.13 0.97 9.33
N ARG A 24 -1.69 0.25 10.29
CA ARG A 24 -2.97 -0.44 10.13
C ARG A 24 -4.11 0.49 10.52
N LEU A 25 -4.99 0.81 9.58
CA LEU A 25 -6.13 1.67 9.85
C LEU A 25 -7.35 0.88 10.29
N GLN A 26 -7.63 -0.26 9.67
CA GLN A 26 -8.77 -1.10 9.99
C GLN A 26 -8.44 -2.57 9.75
N GLY A 27 -9.12 -3.44 10.46
CA GLY A 27 -8.93 -4.89 10.33
C GLY A 27 -7.71 -5.39 11.08
N MET A 28 -7.47 -6.69 11.04
CA MET A 28 -6.39 -7.36 11.75
C MET A 28 -6.36 -6.94 13.23
N GLU A 29 -5.23 -6.42 13.73
CA GLU A 29 -5.09 -5.98 15.12
C GLU A 29 -5.77 -4.63 15.40
N ALA A 30 -6.22 -3.91 14.38
CA ALA A 30 -6.79 -2.57 14.54
C ALA A 30 -8.28 -2.57 14.87
N SER A 31 -9.03 -3.51 14.33
CA SER A 31 -10.49 -3.56 14.51
C SER A 31 -11.06 -4.90 14.07
N ASP A 32 -12.37 -5.10 14.31
CA ASP A 32 -13.08 -6.37 14.09
C ASP A 32 -13.60 -6.54 12.64
N VAL A 33 -12.93 -5.99 11.67
CA VAL A 33 -13.30 -6.20 10.27
C VAL A 33 -12.93 -7.60 9.83
N GLU A 34 -13.88 -8.35 9.27
CA GLU A 34 -13.70 -9.74 8.85
C GLU A 34 -13.40 -9.91 7.37
N THR A 35 -13.82 -8.96 6.53
CA THR A 35 -13.79 -9.10 5.07
C THR A 35 -12.54 -8.51 4.41
N CYS A 36 -11.88 -7.58 5.08
CA CYS A 36 -10.69 -6.92 4.54
C CYS A 36 -9.87 -6.30 5.67
N TRP A 37 -8.76 -5.68 5.31
CA TRP A 37 -8.03 -4.78 6.20
C TRP A 37 -7.62 -3.56 5.38
N VAL A 38 -7.33 -2.47 6.05
CA VAL A 38 -6.90 -1.23 5.41
C VAL A 38 -5.58 -0.79 6.03
N GLY A 39 -4.56 -0.71 5.18
CA GLY A 39 -3.25 -0.18 5.54
C GLY A 39 -3.03 1.19 4.90
N PHE A 40 -2.26 2.01 5.57
CA PHE A 40 -1.80 3.29 5.05
C PHE A 40 -0.29 3.24 4.92
N SER A 41 0.20 3.42 3.71
CA SER A 41 1.63 3.37 3.40
C SER A 41 2.16 4.75 3.07
N THR A 42 3.32 5.07 3.61
CA THR A 42 4.07 6.28 3.27
C THR A 42 5.38 5.85 2.63
N PHE A 43 5.61 6.27 1.39
CA PHE A 43 6.81 5.95 0.64
C PHE A 43 7.73 7.18 0.65
N GLU A 44 8.94 7.03 1.17
CA GLU A 44 9.96 8.03 0.97
C GLU A 44 10.40 8.04 -0.51
N PRO A 45 11.03 9.12 -1.01
CA PRO A 45 11.62 9.09 -2.35
C PRO A 45 12.54 7.88 -2.52
N GLY A 46 12.29 7.08 -3.56
CA GLY A 46 13.01 5.84 -3.81
C GLY A 46 12.51 4.62 -3.03
N GLY A 47 11.59 4.81 -2.09
CA GLY A 47 11.06 3.70 -1.30
C GLY A 47 10.03 2.87 -2.03
N GLY A 48 9.77 1.68 -1.54
CA GLY A 48 8.81 0.78 -2.16
C GLY A 48 8.81 -0.64 -1.63
N ALA A 49 8.25 -1.51 -2.45
CA ALA A 49 8.21 -2.94 -2.22
C ALA A 49 8.77 -3.68 -3.43
N GLU A 50 9.65 -4.64 -3.18
CA GLU A 50 10.23 -5.48 -4.24
C GLU A 50 9.16 -6.37 -4.87
N MET A 51 9.47 -6.91 -6.06
CA MET A 51 8.58 -7.81 -6.77
C MET A 51 8.22 -9.01 -5.90
N ASP A 52 6.92 -9.19 -5.69
CA ASP A 52 6.39 -10.27 -4.88
C ASP A 52 4.94 -10.55 -5.25
N ALA A 53 4.46 -11.74 -4.92
CA ALA A 53 3.09 -12.15 -5.14
C ALA A 53 2.49 -12.65 -3.81
N THR A 54 1.22 -12.37 -3.60
CA THR A 54 0.48 -12.87 -2.45
C THR A 54 -0.81 -13.54 -2.90
N PRO A 55 -1.35 -14.49 -2.14
CA PRO A 55 -2.61 -15.14 -2.52
C PRO A 55 -3.86 -14.27 -2.32
N ILE A 56 -3.69 -13.05 -1.82
CA ILE A 56 -4.79 -12.14 -1.49
C ILE A 56 -4.90 -11.06 -2.54
N GLU A 57 -6.12 -10.80 -3.01
CA GLU A 57 -6.42 -9.64 -3.84
C GLU A 57 -6.15 -8.35 -3.06
N LYS A 58 -5.58 -7.35 -3.71
CA LYS A 58 -5.30 -6.05 -3.09
C LYS A 58 -5.77 -4.91 -3.97
N ILE A 59 -6.24 -3.86 -3.33
CA ILE A 59 -6.59 -2.60 -3.99
C ILE A 59 -5.64 -1.54 -3.48
N TYR A 60 -5.04 -0.78 -4.40
CA TYR A 60 -4.19 0.36 -4.08
C TYR A 60 -4.90 1.65 -4.48
N VAL A 61 -4.93 2.61 -3.57
CA VAL A 61 -5.47 3.95 -3.85
C VAL A 61 -4.40 4.97 -3.44
N VAL A 62 -3.83 5.68 -4.41
CA VAL A 62 -2.86 6.73 -4.12
C VAL A 62 -3.59 7.95 -3.58
N LEU A 63 -3.12 8.50 -2.47
CA LEU A 63 -3.71 9.68 -1.83
C LEU A 63 -2.91 10.94 -2.16
N SER A 64 -1.59 10.85 -2.14
CA SER A 64 -0.70 11.97 -2.45
C SER A 64 0.58 11.47 -3.10
N GLY A 65 1.22 12.34 -3.87
CA GLY A 65 2.43 11.99 -4.60
C GLY A 65 2.15 11.09 -5.79
N ALA A 66 3.12 10.27 -6.17
CA ALA A 66 3.03 9.36 -7.29
C ALA A 66 3.71 8.03 -6.96
N VAL A 67 3.08 6.93 -7.34
CA VAL A 67 3.59 5.58 -7.10
C VAL A 67 3.56 4.81 -8.42
N THR A 68 4.67 4.18 -8.76
CA THR A 68 4.78 3.32 -9.95
C THR A 68 4.56 1.88 -9.55
N VAL A 69 3.59 1.24 -10.19
CA VAL A 69 3.27 -0.18 -9.98
C VAL A 69 3.68 -0.94 -11.23
N ILE A 70 4.46 -2.00 -11.04
CA ILE A 70 4.98 -2.83 -12.12
C ILE A 70 4.51 -4.27 -11.90
N THR A 71 3.89 -4.85 -12.93
CA THR A 71 3.56 -6.27 -13.00
C THR A 71 4.34 -6.90 -14.16
N GLU A 72 4.16 -8.19 -14.39
CA GLU A 72 4.77 -8.85 -15.55
C GLU A 72 4.22 -8.32 -16.88
N ALA A 73 2.97 -7.82 -16.87
CA ALA A 73 2.28 -7.37 -18.08
C ALA A 73 2.49 -5.89 -18.38
N GLU A 74 2.64 -5.05 -17.35
CA GLU A 74 2.64 -3.59 -17.56
C GLU A 74 3.29 -2.84 -16.42
N SER A 75 3.56 -1.56 -16.67
CA SER A 75 4.03 -0.59 -15.68
C SER A 75 3.15 0.63 -15.76
N VAL A 76 2.66 1.12 -14.62
CA VAL A 76 1.81 2.30 -14.56
C VAL A 76 2.22 3.18 -13.38
N THR A 77 2.17 4.49 -13.57
CA THR A 77 2.36 5.45 -12.49
C THR A 77 1.00 6.03 -12.11
N LEU A 78 0.65 5.86 -10.83
CA LEU A 78 -0.60 6.33 -10.26
C LEU A 78 -0.35 7.64 -9.52
N GLY A 79 -1.20 8.63 -9.78
CA GLY A 79 -1.24 9.89 -9.06
C GLY A 79 -2.40 9.94 -8.06
N PRO A 80 -2.62 11.10 -7.40
CA PRO A 80 -3.66 11.22 -6.38
C PRO A 80 -5.04 10.82 -6.87
N LYS A 81 -5.71 9.96 -6.10
CA LYS A 81 -7.03 9.37 -6.35
C LYS A 81 -7.08 8.31 -7.45
N ASP A 82 -5.95 8.03 -8.10
CA ASP A 82 -5.87 6.88 -8.99
C ASP A 82 -5.82 5.58 -8.17
N SER A 83 -6.29 4.51 -8.75
CA SER A 83 -6.32 3.21 -8.08
C SER A 83 -6.04 2.07 -9.06
N CYS A 84 -5.63 0.94 -8.51
CA CYS A 84 -5.53 -0.31 -9.25
C CYS A 84 -5.87 -1.49 -8.35
N VAL A 85 -6.17 -2.62 -8.97
CA VAL A 85 -6.33 -3.89 -8.27
C VAL A 85 -5.20 -4.83 -8.69
N ILE A 86 -4.65 -5.52 -7.71
CA ILE A 86 -3.69 -6.61 -7.92
C ILE A 86 -4.44 -7.91 -7.64
N ALA A 87 -4.51 -8.77 -8.64
CA ALA A 87 -5.20 -10.05 -8.51
C ALA A 87 -4.48 -10.99 -7.54
N PRO A 88 -5.17 -11.99 -6.99
CA PRO A 88 -4.50 -13.03 -6.22
C PRO A 88 -3.37 -13.67 -7.03
N ASN A 89 -2.21 -13.83 -6.41
CA ASN A 89 -1.00 -14.42 -7.01
C ASN A 89 -0.38 -13.63 -8.17
N GLU A 90 -0.82 -12.42 -8.40
CA GLU A 90 -0.19 -11.53 -9.37
C GLU A 90 1.07 -10.90 -8.75
N ALA A 91 2.22 -11.11 -9.38
CA ALA A 91 3.47 -10.49 -8.93
C ALA A 91 3.49 -9.01 -9.30
N ARG A 92 3.91 -8.16 -8.33
CA ARG A 92 4.04 -6.73 -8.53
C ARG A 92 5.17 -6.17 -7.70
N SER A 93 5.75 -5.09 -8.17
CA SER A 93 6.58 -4.18 -7.38
C SER A 93 5.93 -2.80 -7.33
N VAL A 94 6.27 -2.05 -6.31
CA VAL A 94 5.71 -0.71 -6.08
C VAL A 94 6.85 0.21 -5.69
N THR A 95 6.99 1.36 -6.35
CA THR A 95 8.11 2.27 -6.08
C THR A 95 7.67 3.73 -6.21
N ASN A 96 8.16 4.56 -5.30
CA ASN A 96 8.07 6.02 -5.43
C ASN A 96 9.31 6.51 -6.17
N ASN A 97 9.19 6.78 -7.45
CA ASN A 97 10.28 7.28 -8.30
C ASN A 97 10.35 8.81 -8.34
N SER A 98 9.62 9.50 -7.46
CA SER A 98 9.61 10.96 -7.42
C SER A 98 10.54 11.50 -6.33
N ASP A 99 10.65 12.83 -6.25
CA ASP A 99 11.48 13.54 -5.27
C ASP A 99 10.72 13.85 -3.97
N SER A 100 9.44 13.50 -3.89
CA SER A 100 8.58 13.81 -2.76
C SER A 100 7.98 12.55 -2.18
N PRO A 101 7.63 12.54 -0.89
CA PRO A 101 6.91 11.39 -0.30
C PRO A 101 5.59 11.13 -1.01
N ALA A 102 5.16 9.88 -1.02
CA ALA A 102 3.87 9.47 -1.54
C ALA A 102 3.10 8.69 -0.47
N THR A 103 1.78 8.79 -0.49
CA THR A 103 0.93 8.04 0.42
C THR A 103 -0.12 7.24 -0.34
N MET A 104 -0.44 6.06 0.18
CA MET A 104 -1.30 5.11 -0.52
C MET A 104 -2.09 4.27 0.51
N LEU A 105 -3.36 4.02 0.21
CA LEU A 105 -4.13 3.00 0.91
C LEU A 105 -3.92 1.65 0.25
N VAL A 106 -3.83 0.64 1.08
CA VAL A 106 -3.83 -0.77 0.67
C VAL A 106 -5.01 -1.44 1.34
N ILE A 107 -5.85 -2.02 0.52
CA ILE A 107 -7.09 -2.67 0.99
C ILE A 107 -7.10 -4.12 0.57
#